data_4b4616095a45c01dba8482e45e538280
#
_entry.id   4b4616095a45c01dba8482e45e538280
#
_cell.length_a   1.000
_cell.length_b   1.000
_cell.length_c   1.000
_cell.angle_alpha   90.00
_cell.angle_beta   90.00
_cell.angle_gamma   90.00
#
_symmetry.space_group_name_H-M   'P 1'
#
loop_
_entity.id
_entity.type
_entity.pdbx_description
1 polymer ?
#
loop_
_entity_poly.entity_id
_entity_poly.type
_entity_poly.pdbx_seq_one_letter_code
_entity_poly.pdbx_strand_id
1 'polypeptide(L)'
;MLELQYLIFTVIILALIFDFINGFHDTANAIATSVSTRALHPTHAIIMAAGLNFFGAMFSTGVAKTIGGDIVSSASIVDEKIIIAALFGAIVWNLITWWLGIPSSSSHALVGGMIGAVMISVGSSGLNWYGIGKIVVALIASPVIAIVTGIIVMNILFLLFGNFSPHAVNQNFRRMQIISAATMAFSHGSNDAQKSMGIITLALFSGGFIAEFEVPTFVKILCATAMAIGTATGGWRIIRTIGGKIFKLEPISGFAADLNSSIVVFGSTLLHLPVSTTHVVSGSIMGVGTAKRVNAVHWGVAQEMVKAWIMTIPLTAVMGAGAYFVTDFVFD
;
A
#
# COMPACT_ATOMS: atom_id res chain seq x y z
N MET A 1 -19.24 1.30 -29.02
CA MET A 1 -19.11 2.53 -28.17
C MET A 1 -19.86 2.43 -26.85
N LEU A 2 -21.15 2.09 -26.82
CA LEU A 2 -21.89 1.94 -25.54
C LEU A 2 -21.29 0.86 -24.65
N GLU A 3 -20.97 -0.30 -25.20
CA GLU A 3 -20.36 -1.41 -24.46
C GLU A 3 -19.02 -1.03 -23.83
N LEU A 4 -18.12 -0.38 -24.58
CA LEU A 4 -16.85 0.12 -24.08
C LEU A 4 -17.02 1.12 -22.92
N GLN A 5 -18.05 1.99 -22.99
CA GLN A 5 -18.37 2.91 -21.91
C GLN A 5 -18.81 2.17 -20.65
N TYR A 6 -19.59 1.09 -20.75
CA TYR A 6 -19.97 0.25 -19.62
C TYR A 6 -18.76 -0.46 -18.99
N LEU A 7 -17.85 -0.99 -19.82
CA LEU A 7 -16.63 -1.65 -19.32
C LEU A 7 -15.74 -0.67 -18.56
N ILE A 8 -15.48 0.52 -19.11
CA ILE A 8 -14.69 1.55 -18.44
C ILE A 8 -15.35 2.03 -17.14
N PHE A 9 -16.67 2.21 -17.15
CA PHE A 9 -17.40 2.55 -15.92
C PHE A 9 -17.26 1.46 -14.86
N THR A 10 -17.29 0.19 -15.27
CA THR A 10 -17.06 -0.96 -14.38
C THR A 10 -15.63 -0.95 -13.83
N VAL A 11 -14.61 -0.67 -14.66
CA VAL A 11 -13.22 -0.52 -14.20
C VAL A 11 -13.11 0.59 -13.16
N ILE A 12 -13.70 1.75 -13.41
CA ILE A 12 -13.65 2.88 -12.47
C ILE A 12 -14.28 2.47 -11.12
N ILE A 13 -15.45 1.85 -11.13
CA ILE A 13 -16.12 1.40 -9.89
C ILE A 13 -15.25 0.39 -9.15
N LEU A 14 -14.71 -0.63 -9.83
CA LEU A 14 -13.87 -1.64 -9.19
C LEU A 14 -12.57 -1.06 -8.67
N ALA A 15 -11.95 -0.13 -9.38
CA ALA A 15 -10.74 0.55 -8.92
C ALA A 15 -11.02 1.41 -7.68
N LEU A 16 -12.17 2.08 -7.59
CA LEU A 16 -12.58 2.82 -6.41
C LEU A 16 -12.93 1.89 -5.23
N ILE A 17 -13.54 0.74 -5.50
CA ILE A 17 -13.76 -0.32 -4.48
C ILE A 17 -12.40 -0.85 -4.00
N PHE A 18 -11.45 -1.10 -4.89
CA PHE A 18 -10.11 -1.51 -4.52
C PHE A 18 -9.42 -0.46 -3.65
N ASP A 19 -9.52 0.83 -3.98
CA ASP A 19 -8.96 1.93 -3.20
C ASP A 19 -9.62 2.08 -1.82
N PHE A 20 -10.94 1.93 -1.77
CA PHE A 20 -11.68 1.90 -0.50
C PHE A 20 -11.21 0.74 0.39
N ILE A 21 -11.07 -0.47 -0.20
CA ILE A 21 -10.59 -1.67 0.50
C ILE A 21 -9.14 -1.46 0.94
N ASN A 22 -8.29 -0.90 0.08
CA ASN A 22 -6.93 -0.55 0.43
C ASN A 22 -6.90 0.46 1.60
N GLY A 23 -7.75 1.48 1.57
CA GLY A 23 -7.89 2.45 2.65
C GLY A 23 -8.18 1.80 4.00
N PHE A 24 -9.18 0.91 4.10
CA PHE A 24 -9.50 0.29 5.39
C PHE A 24 -8.53 -0.86 5.76
N HIS A 25 -8.01 -1.59 4.79
CA HIS A 25 -7.01 -2.63 5.02
C HIS A 25 -5.72 -2.02 5.58
N ASP A 26 -5.27 -0.95 4.95
CA ASP A 26 -3.96 -0.35 5.22
C ASP A 26 -4.02 0.86 6.18
N THR A 27 -5.19 1.19 6.74
CA THR A 27 -5.31 2.16 7.87
C THR A 27 -4.32 1.85 8.99
N ALA A 28 -4.07 0.55 9.23
CA ALA A 28 -3.12 0.10 10.23
C ALA A 28 -1.70 0.65 9.99
N ASN A 29 -1.28 0.81 8.76
CA ASN A 29 0.04 1.29 8.40
C ASN A 29 0.26 2.74 8.88
N ALA A 30 -0.79 3.54 8.88
CA ALA A 30 -0.72 4.94 9.29
C ALA A 30 -0.89 5.17 10.80
N ILE A 31 -1.64 4.31 11.50
CA ILE A 31 -2.05 4.61 12.88
C ILE A 31 -1.75 3.51 13.91
N ALA A 32 -1.35 2.29 13.51
CA ALA A 32 -1.20 1.19 14.47
C ALA A 32 -0.19 1.49 15.57
N THR A 33 0.90 2.17 15.26
CA THR A 33 1.94 2.57 16.20
C THR A 33 1.42 3.57 17.22
N SER A 34 0.78 4.67 16.76
CA SER A 34 0.27 5.75 17.60
C SER A 34 -0.91 5.32 18.49
N VAL A 35 -1.75 4.41 18.00
CA VAL A 35 -2.84 3.81 18.78
C VAL A 35 -2.29 2.84 19.82
N SER A 36 -1.31 1.99 19.46
CA SER A 36 -0.71 0.99 20.37
C SER A 36 0.07 1.63 21.51
N THR A 37 0.77 2.73 21.25
CA THR A 37 1.49 3.49 22.29
C THR A 37 0.59 4.43 23.08
N ARG A 38 -0.69 4.51 22.73
CA ARG A 38 -1.66 5.47 23.29
C ARG A 38 -1.24 6.93 23.10
N ALA A 39 -0.50 7.24 22.04
CA ALA A 39 -0.17 8.61 21.65
C ALA A 39 -1.40 9.35 21.11
N LEU A 40 -2.27 8.63 20.39
CA LEU A 40 -3.55 9.12 19.89
C LEU A 40 -4.70 8.20 20.31
N HIS A 41 -5.85 8.81 20.58
CA HIS A 41 -7.11 8.06 20.71
C HIS A 41 -7.47 7.51 19.32
N PRO A 42 -7.95 6.26 19.21
CA PRO A 42 -8.24 5.62 17.93
C PRO A 42 -9.09 6.48 16.97
N THR A 43 -10.16 7.10 17.45
CA THR A 43 -11.02 7.94 16.62
C THR A 43 -10.27 9.14 16.04
N HIS A 44 -9.48 9.83 16.84
CA HIS A 44 -8.67 10.98 16.37
C HIS A 44 -7.60 10.53 15.37
N ALA A 45 -6.97 9.37 15.61
CA ALA A 45 -5.98 8.80 14.70
C ALA A 45 -6.60 8.49 13.33
N ILE A 46 -7.81 7.90 13.30
CA ILE A 46 -8.53 7.58 12.07
C ILE A 46 -8.93 8.86 11.30
N ILE A 47 -9.50 9.86 11.98
CA ILE A 47 -9.90 11.12 11.34
C ILE A 47 -8.68 11.84 10.76
N MET A 48 -7.60 11.92 11.53
CA MET A 48 -6.33 12.50 11.07
C MET A 48 -5.79 11.74 9.85
N ALA A 49 -5.75 10.41 9.91
CA ALA A 49 -5.22 9.59 8.83
C ALA A 49 -6.08 9.69 7.57
N ALA A 50 -7.41 9.69 7.69
CA ALA A 50 -8.32 9.83 6.55
C ALA A 50 -8.12 11.17 5.82
N GLY A 51 -8.04 12.28 6.57
CA GLY A 51 -7.79 13.60 5.99
C GLY A 51 -6.40 13.69 5.33
N LEU A 52 -5.36 13.19 6.01
CA LEU A 52 -3.99 13.25 5.48
C LEU A 52 -3.75 12.29 4.31
N ASN A 53 -4.41 11.13 4.28
CA ASN A 53 -4.43 10.25 3.12
C ASN A 53 -5.03 10.95 1.90
N PHE A 54 -6.14 11.68 2.08
CA PHE A 54 -6.75 12.45 1.00
C PHE A 54 -5.77 13.48 0.41
N PHE A 55 -5.17 14.31 1.26
CA PHE A 55 -4.21 15.32 0.81
C PHE A 55 -2.94 14.70 0.23
N GLY A 56 -2.45 13.61 0.82
CA GLY A 56 -1.31 12.85 0.29
C GLY A 56 -1.59 12.31 -1.11
N ALA A 57 -2.78 11.75 -1.35
CA ALA A 57 -3.20 11.24 -2.64
C ALA A 57 -3.22 12.32 -3.76
N MET A 58 -3.46 13.58 -3.40
CA MET A 58 -3.46 14.69 -4.35
C MET A 58 -2.05 15.19 -4.70
N PHE A 59 -1.01 14.76 -3.96
CA PHE A 59 0.34 15.33 -4.04
C PHE A 59 1.09 14.99 -5.33
N SER A 60 1.02 13.74 -5.82
CA SER A 60 1.82 13.24 -6.93
C SER A 60 1.03 12.27 -7.81
N THR A 61 1.51 12.03 -9.03
CA THR A 61 0.99 11.03 -9.97
C THR A 61 2.09 10.16 -10.58
N GLY A 62 3.33 10.28 -10.10
CA GLY A 62 4.47 9.55 -10.65
C GLY A 62 4.35 8.04 -10.51
N VAL A 63 3.90 7.56 -9.35
CA VAL A 63 3.67 6.12 -9.10
C VAL A 63 2.52 5.60 -9.97
N ALA A 64 1.49 6.43 -10.25
CA ALA A 64 0.39 6.06 -11.13
C ALA A 64 0.88 5.79 -12.57
N LYS A 65 1.82 6.63 -13.05
CA LYS A 65 2.45 6.41 -14.37
C LYS A 65 3.24 5.11 -14.43
N THR A 66 3.94 4.75 -13.36
CA THR A 66 4.67 3.48 -13.27
C THR A 66 3.73 2.27 -13.24
N ILE A 67 2.67 2.31 -12.42
CA ILE A 67 1.71 1.18 -12.33
C ILE A 67 0.93 1.00 -13.62
N GLY A 68 0.44 2.09 -14.22
CA GLY A 68 -0.35 2.00 -15.45
C GLY A 68 0.48 1.81 -16.73
N GLY A 69 1.76 2.24 -16.73
CA GLY A 69 2.60 2.22 -17.93
C GLY A 69 3.63 1.11 -17.98
N ASP A 70 4.15 0.65 -16.83
CA ASP A 70 5.32 -0.25 -16.80
C ASP A 70 4.96 -1.74 -16.64
N ILE A 71 3.71 -2.11 -16.38
CA ILE A 71 3.31 -3.53 -16.21
C ILE A 71 3.07 -4.21 -17.55
N VAL A 72 2.50 -3.49 -18.50
CA VAL A 72 2.11 -4.00 -19.82
C VAL A 72 3.05 -3.52 -20.92
N SER A 73 3.24 -4.33 -21.97
CA SER A 73 4.16 -4.00 -23.07
C SER A 73 3.63 -2.84 -23.93
N SER A 74 2.32 -2.70 -24.04
CA SER A 74 1.63 -1.60 -24.69
C SER A 74 0.22 -1.45 -24.12
N ALA A 75 -0.22 -0.21 -23.94
CA ALA A 75 -1.60 0.06 -23.51
C ALA A 75 -2.65 -0.44 -24.51
N SER A 76 -2.31 -0.52 -25.81
CA SER A 76 -3.22 -1.01 -26.86
C SER A 76 -3.51 -2.51 -26.78
N ILE A 77 -2.75 -3.26 -25.99
CA ILE A 77 -2.95 -4.71 -25.79
C ILE A 77 -3.92 -4.98 -24.62
N VAL A 78 -4.10 -3.99 -23.76
CA VAL A 78 -4.92 -4.14 -22.56
C VAL A 78 -6.38 -3.84 -22.91
N ASP A 79 -7.19 -4.89 -22.85
CA ASP A 79 -8.64 -4.79 -22.84
C ASP A 79 -9.13 -4.47 -21.42
N GLU A 80 -10.24 -3.76 -21.30
CA GLU A 80 -10.90 -3.45 -20.03
C GLU A 80 -11.29 -4.72 -19.25
N LYS A 81 -11.59 -5.83 -19.94
CA LYS A 81 -11.84 -7.14 -19.33
C LYS A 81 -10.65 -7.63 -18.52
N ILE A 82 -9.42 -7.41 -19.02
CA ILE A 82 -8.17 -7.75 -18.31
C ILE A 82 -8.06 -6.95 -17.02
N ILE A 83 -8.35 -5.66 -17.07
CA ILE A 83 -8.28 -4.78 -15.90
C ILE A 83 -9.34 -5.16 -14.86
N ILE A 84 -10.57 -5.46 -15.29
CA ILE A 84 -11.65 -5.93 -14.42
C ILE A 84 -11.22 -7.21 -13.68
N ALA A 85 -10.67 -8.18 -14.43
CA ALA A 85 -10.22 -9.45 -13.87
C ALA A 85 -9.07 -9.26 -12.85
N ALA A 86 -8.11 -8.40 -13.16
CA ALA A 86 -6.99 -8.08 -12.29
C ALA A 86 -7.46 -7.43 -10.98
N LEU A 87 -8.34 -6.42 -11.08
CA LEU A 87 -8.92 -5.75 -9.92
C LEU A 87 -9.74 -6.71 -9.06
N PHE A 88 -10.54 -7.57 -9.68
CA PHE A 88 -11.32 -8.57 -8.95
C PHE A 88 -10.41 -9.52 -8.15
N GLY A 89 -9.35 -10.04 -8.76
CA GLY A 89 -8.38 -10.88 -8.07
C GLY A 89 -7.71 -10.19 -6.88
N ALA A 90 -7.31 -8.93 -7.06
CA ALA A 90 -6.69 -8.12 -6.02
C ALA A 90 -7.68 -7.80 -4.88
N ILE A 91 -8.93 -7.46 -5.19
CA ILE A 91 -10.00 -7.19 -4.22
C ILE A 91 -10.26 -8.43 -3.37
N VAL A 92 -10.47 -9.58 -4.00
CA VAL A 92 -10.75 -10.84 -3.30
C VAL A 92 -9.59 -11.19 -2.35
N TRP A 93 -8.35 -11.06 -2.80
CA TRP A 93 -7.18 -11.30 -1.95
C TRP A 93 -7.11 -10.36 -0.76
N ASN A 94 -7.30 -9.06 -0.97
CA ASN A 94 -7.29 -8.08 0.10
C ASN A 94 -8.39 -8.34 1.13
N LEU A 95 -9.58 -8.76 0.71
CA LEU A 95 -10.67 -9.14 1.62
C LEU A 95 -10.35 -10.39 2.42
N ILE A 96 -9.76 -11.42 1.80
CA ILE A 96 -9.34 -12.65 2.48
C ILE A 96 -8.30 -12.33 3.54
N THR A 97 -7.24 -11.61 3.19
CA THR A 97 -6.16 -11.28 4.12
C THR A 97 -6.60 -10.34 5.23
N TRP A 98 -7.50 -9.39 4.94
CA TRP A 98 -8.13 -8.57 5.97
C TRP A 98 -8.97 -9.41 6.94
N TRP A 99 -9.79 -10.33 6.42
CA TRP A 99 -10.61 -11.20 7.26
C TRP A 99 -9.77 -12.09 8.18
N LEU A 100 -8.63 -12.59 7.69
CA LEU A 100 -7.67 -13.37 8.46
C LEU A 100 -6.81 -12.50 9.40
N GLY A 101 -6.82 -11.17 9.25
CA GLY A 101 -5.97 -10.25 10.00
C GLY A 101 -4.49 -10.37 9.65
N ILE A 102 -4.19 -10.80 8.44
CA ILE A 102 -2.83 -10.93 7.90
C ILE A 102 -2.46 -9.63 7.18
N PRO A 103 -1.41 -8.91 7.61
CA PRO A 103 -0.92 -7.73 6.89
C PRO A 103 -0.29 -8.15 5.56
N SER A 104 -1.04 -8.01 4.49
CA SER A 104 -0.60 -8.29 3.12
C SER A 104 -0.39 -6.98 2.34
N SER A 105 0.05 -7.09 1.09
CA SER A 105 0.33 -5.94 0.24
C SER A 105 -0.68 -5.81 -0.87
N SER A 106 -1.45 -4.74 -0.87
CA SER A 106 -2.35 -4.37 -1.96
C SER A 106 -1.59 -4.12 -3.28
N SER A 107 -0.34 -3.60 -3.21
CA SER A 107 0.54 -3.44 -4.38
C SER A 107 0.89 -4.77 -5.03
N HIS A 108 1.30 -5.76 -4.22
CA HIS A 108 1.58 -7.11 -4.72
C HIS A 108 0.32 -7.76 -5.30
N ALA A 109 -0.82 -7.55 -4.64
CA ALA A 109 -2.10 -8.10 -5.09
C ALA A 109 -2.49 -7.55 -6.47
N LEU A 110 -2.36 -6.25 -6.68
CA LEU A 110 -2.68 -5.62 -7.95
C LEU A 110 -1.73 -6.06 -9.07
N VAL A 111 -0.41 -6.04 -8.80
CA VAL A 111 0.61 -6.47 -9.77
C VAL A 111 0.42 -7.94 -10.14
N GLY A 112 0.18 -8.82 -9.15
CA GLY A 112 -0.09 -10.23 -9.40
C GLY A 112 -1.36 -10.43 -10.24
N GLY A 113 -2.46 -9.76 -9.88
CA GLY A 113 -3.71 -9.80 -10.64
C GLY A 113 -3.54 -9.38 -12.10
N MET A 114 -2.80 -8.28 -12.35
CA MET A 114 -2.47 -7.82 -13.71
C MET A 114 -1.63 -8.84 -14.48
N ILE A 115 -0.58 -9.39 -13.86
CA ILE A 115 0.26 -10.42 -14.49
C ILE A 115 -0.61 -11.62 -14.89
N GLY A 116 -1.45 -12.11 -13.99
CA GLY A 116 -2.29 -13.29 -14.27
C GLY A 116 -3.31 -13.05 -15.37
N ALA A 117 -4.03 -11.94 -15.32
CA ALA A 117 -5.03 -11.59 -16.31
C ALA A 117 -4.42 -11.37 -17.72
N VAL A 118 -3.28 -10.65 -17.81
CA VAL A 118 -2.58 -10.43 -19.08
C VAL A 118 -2.01 -11.75 -19.64
N MET A 119 -1.40 -12.58 -18.77
CA MET A 119 -0.81 -13.85 -19.23
C MET A 119 -1.84 -14.79 -19.85
N ILE A 120 -3.06 -14.84 -19.29
CA ILE A 120 -4.10 -15.75 -19.83
C ILE A 120 -4.77 -15.18 -21.06
N SER A 121 -4.91 -13.86 -21.16
CA SER A 121 -5.56 -13.17 -22.29
C SER A 121 -4.65 -13.06 -23.52
N VAL A 122 -3.44 -12.52 -23.34
CA VAL A 122 -2.53 -12.11 -24.42
C VAL A 122 -1.25 -12.94 -24.44
N GLY A 123 -0.96 -13.66 -23.37
CA GLY A 123 0.29 -14.40 -23.21
C GLY A 123 1.40 -13.55 -22.60
N SER A 124 2.59 -14.15 -22.46
CA SER A 124 3.74 -13.51 -21.82
C SER A 124 4.29 -12.31 -22.58
N SER A 125 4.03 -12.20 -23.89
CA SER A 125 4.41 -11.06 -24.73
C SER A 125 3.65 -9.78 -24.41
N GLY A 126 2.48 -9.89 -23.78
CA GLY A 126 1.69 -8.76 -23.30
C GLY A 126 2.28 -8.07 -22.08
N LEU A 127 3.24 -8.71 -21.38
CA LEU A 127 3.87 -8.19 -20.18
C LEU A 127 5.19 -7.47 -20.47
N ASN A 128 5.38 -6.34 -19.82
CA ASN A 128 6.67 -5.65 -19.79
C ASN A 128 7.53 -6.21 -18.64
N TRP A 129 8.28 -7.27 -18.91
CA TRP A 129 9.10 -7.95 -17.89
C TRP A 129 10.16 -7.05 -17.26
N TYR A 130 10.66 -6.05 -18.00
CA TYR A 130 11.61 -5.08 -17.45
C TYR A 130 10.94 -4.15 -16.44
N GLY A 131 9.76 -3.62 -16.77
CA GLY A 131 8.98 -2.78 -15.88
C GLY A 131 8.49 -3.56 -14.64
N ILE A 132 7.97 -4.78 -14.82
CA ILE A 132 7.60 -5.68 -13.74
C ILE A 132 8.82 -5.96 -12.84
N GLY A 133 9.98 -6.22 -13.43
CA GLY A 133 11.21 -6.44 -12.68
C GLY A 133 11.59 -5.26 -11.78
N LYS A 134 11.49 -4.02 -12.28
CA LYS A 134 11.70 -2.80 -11.47
C LYS A 134 10.73 -2.72 -10.30
N ILE A 135 9.43 -2.96 -10.57
CA ILE A 135 8.38 -2.92 -9.54
C ILE A 135 8.65 -3.98 -8.48
N VAL A 136 8.92 -5.23 -8.88
CA VAL A 136 9.20 -6.34 -7.94
C VAL A 136 10.46 -6.07 -7.12
N VAL A 137 11.52 -5.54 -7.72
CA VAL A 137 12.73 -5.13 -6.99
C VAL A 137 12.41 -4.06 -5.96
N ALA A 138 11.63 -3.02 -6.32
CA ALA A 138 11.22 -1.98 -5.38
C ALA A 138 10.39 -2.54 -4.22
N LEU A 139 9.47 -3.46 -4.52
CA LEU A 139 8.61 -4.12 -3.53
C LEU A 139 9.41 -4.99 -2.55
N ILE A 140 10.45 -5.69 -3.02
CA ILE A 140 11.32 -6.54 -2.18
C ILE A 140 12.35 -5.70 -1.42
N ALA A 141 12.91 -4.69 -2.06
CA ALA A 141 13.95 -3.86 -1.45
C ALA A 141 13.38 -2.97 -0.34
N SER A 142 12.14 -2.46 -0.49
CA SER A 142 11.56 -1.50 0.44
C SER A 142 11.48 -1.98 1.90
N PRO A 143 11.05 -3.21 2.25
CA PRO A 143 11.08 -3.69 3.63
C PRO A 143 12.50 -3.90 4.16
N VAL A 144 13.44 -4.31 3.32
CA VAL A 144 14.86 -4.48 3.71
C VAL A 144 15.47 -3.11 4.05
N ILE A 145 15.25 -2.12 3.19
CA ILE A 145 15.64 -0.72 3.43
C ILE A 145 15.00 -0.23 4.73
N ALA A 146 13.70 -0.47 4.93
CA ALA A 146 12.99 -0.04 6.13
C ALA A 146 13.53 -0.69 7.42
N ILE A 147 13.95 -1.96 7.39
CA ILE A 147 14.61 -2.62 8.53
C ILE A 147 15.94 -1.94 8.84
N VAL A 148 16.80 -1.79 7.84
CA VAL A 148 18.15 -1.22 8.02
C VAL A 148 18.07 0.23 8.50
N THR A 149 17.27 1.06 7.83
CA THR A 149 17.11 2.47 8.21
C THR A 149 16.39 2.62 9.55
N GLY A 150 15.45 1.72 9.89
CA GLY A 150 14.81 1.67 11.20
C GLY A 150 15.79 1.40 12.34
N ILE A 151 16.75 0.48 12.13
CA ILE A 151 17.86 0.24 13.08
C ILE A 151 18.68 1.52 13.25
N ILE A 152 19.04 2.19 12.16
CA ILE A 152 19.84 3.42 12.18
C ILE A 152 19.10 4.54 12.92
N VAL A 153 17.83 4.80 12.56
CA VAL A 153 17.01 5.84 13.20
C VAL A 153 16.89 5.59 14.71
N MET A 154 16.63 4.36 15.12
CA MET A 154 16.50 4.06 16.56
C MET A 154 17.81 4.20 17.29
N ASN A 155 18.94 3.79 16.72
CA ASN A 155 20.27 3.99 17.32
C ASN A 155 20.63 5.48 17.47
N ILE A 156 20.28 6.31 16.48
CA ILE A 156 20.45 7.76 16.57
C ILE A 156 19.62 8.31 17.76
N LEU A 157 18.38 7.87 17.91
CA LEU A 157 17.55 8.29 19.04
C LEU A 157 18.10 7.83 20.39
N PHE A 158 18.67 6.62 20.48
CA PHE A 158 19.36 6.18 21.68
C PHE A 158 20.60 7.02 22.02
N LEU A 159 21.37 7.39 21.00
CA LEU A 159 22.53 8.26 21.17
C LEU A 159 22.12 9.64 21.69
N LEU A 160 21.07 10.23 21.14
CA LEU A 160 20.63 11.58 21.47
C LEU A 160 19.88 11.65 22.80
N PHE A 161 19.07 10.63 23.12
CA PHE A 161 18.13 10.67 24.25
C PHE A 161 18.40 9.63 25.33
N GLY A 162 19.42 8.79 25.19
CA GLY A 162 19.72 7.71 26.13
C GLY A 162 20.07 8.17 27.57
N ASN A 163 20.55 9.40 27.73
CA ASN A 163 20.90 9.98 29.03
C ASN A 163 19.72 10.66 29.74
N PHE A 164 18.56 10.80 29.07
CA PHE A 164 17.39 11.41 29.67
C PHE A 164 16.54 10.39 30.43
N SER A 165 15.78 10.86 31.40
CA SER A 165 14.88 9.95 32.16
C SER A 165 13.84 9.31 31.24
N PRO A 166 13.57 8.01 31.38
CA PRO A 166 12.58 7.31 30.54
C PRO A 166 11.19 7.93 30.57
N HIS A 167 10.80 8.53 31.70
CA HIS A 167 9.52 9.21 31.83
C HIS A 167 9.44 10.47 30.93
N ALA A 168 10.46 11.32 30.98
CA ALA A 168 10.52 12.53 30.16
C ALA A 168 10.57 12.19 28.64
N VAL A 169 11.37 11.19 28.27
CA VAL A 169 11.45 10.69 26.90
C VAL A 169 10.08 10.21 26.43
N ASN A 170 9.43 9.33 27.17
CA ASN A 170 8.14 8.79 26.77
C ASN A 170 7.03 9.84 26.68
N GLN A 171 7.04 10.84 27.58
CA GLN A 171 6.06 11.92 27.56
C GLN A 171 6.23 12.82 26.32
N ASN A 172 7.46 13.21 26.01
CA ASN A 172 7.75 14.05 24.85
C ASN A 172 7.52 13.31 23.53
N PHE A 173 8.03 12.08 23.42
CA PHE A 173 7.86 11.28 22.21
C PHE A 173 6.41 10.88 21.95
N ARG A 174 5.56 10.79 22.96
CA ARG A 174 4.11 10.62 22.78
C ARG A 174 3.49 11.78 22.00
N ARG A 175 3.95 13.01 22.23
CA ARG A 175 3.49 14.19 21.48
C ARG A 175 4.11 14.24 20.08
N MET A 176 5.41 13.96 19.96
CA MET A 176 6.10 13.93 18.67
C MET A 176 5.57 12.82 17.76
N GLN A 177 5.09 11.72 18.33
CA GLN A 177 4.49 10.63 17.57
C GLN A 177 3.18 11.03 16.86
N ILE A 178 2.48 12.05 17.32
CA ILE A 178 1.32 12.59 16.61
C ILE A 178 1.77 13.15 15.25
N ILE A 179 2.91 13.84 15.23
CA ILE A 179 3.48 14.44 14.02
C ILE A 179 3.99 13.32 13.08
N SER A 180 4.73 12.33 13.62
CA SER A 180 5.23 11.23 12.76
C SER A 180 4.10 10.35 12.21
N ALA A 181 3.04 10.09 12.97
CA ALA A 181 1.85 9.41 12.47
C ALA A 181 1.13 10.23 11.39
N ALA A 182 1.07 11.56 11.55
CA ALA A 182 0.53 12.45 10.53
C ALA A 182 1.34 12.41 9.23
N THR A 183 2.68 12.50 9.33
CA THR A 183 3.56 12.36 8.15
C THR A 183 3.45 10.98 7.51
N MET A 184 3.29 9.92 8.30
CA MET A 184 3.09 8.57 7.77
C MET A 184 1.74 8.45 7.02
N ALA A 185 0.66 9.00 7.57
CA ALA A 185 -0.64 9.02 6.90
C ALA A 185 -0.58 9.77 5.55
N PHE A 186 0.06 10.93 5.52
CA PHE A 186 0.28 11.69 4.27
C PHE A 186 1.12 10.89 3.27
N SER A 187 2.23 10.31 3.71
CA SER A 187 3.12 9.49 2.88
C SER A 187 2.40 8.25 2.32
N HIS A 188 1.58 7.60 3.15
CA HIS A 188 0.75 6.47 2.74
C HIS A 188 -0.20 6.86 1.60
N GLY A 189 -1.02 7.90 1.79
CA GLY A 189 -1.92 8.39 0.75
C GLY A 189 -1.18 8.78 -0.54
N SER A 190 0.00 9.40 -0.41
CA SER A 190 0.81 9.85 -1.55
C SER A 190 1.39 8.72 -2.40
N ASN A 191 1.46 7.49 -1.90
CA ASN A 191 1.90 6.33 -2.66
C ASN A 191 0.72 5.44 -3.08
N ASP A 192 -0.13 5.10 -2.13
CA ASP A 192 -1.10 4.01 -2.29
C ASP A 192 -2.29 4.36 -3.18
N ALA A 193 -2.85 5.57 -3.09
CA ALA A 193 -3.96 5.98 -3.96
C ALA A 193 -3.57 6.05 -5.45
N GLN A 194 -2.28 6.22 -5.74
CA GLN A 194 -1.80 6.30 -7.10
C GLN A 194 -1.91 4.96 -7.88
N LYS A 195 -2.06 3.83 -7.20
CA LYS A 195 -2.23 2.52 -7.84
C LYS A 195 -3.53 2.46 -8.62
N SER A 196 -4.64 2.81 -7.98
CA SER A 196 -5.94 2.91 -8.65
C SER A 196 -5.99 4.03 -9.68
N MET A 197 -5.35 5.17 -9.40
CA MET A 197 -5.22 6.24 -10.39
C MET A 197 -4.54 5.74 -11.66
N GLY A 198 -3.46 4.96 -11.54
CA GLY A 198 -2.74 4.39 -12.68
C GLY A 198 -3.60 3.42 -13.49
N ILE A 199 -4.36 2.56 -12.81
CA ILE A 199 -5.25 1.58 -13.45
C ILE A 199 -6.43 2.26 -14.17
N ILE A 200 -7.08 3.25 -13.53
CA ILE A 200 -8.16 4.03 -14.17
C ILE A 200 -7.61 4.79 -15.38
N THR A 201 -6.44 5.41 -15.23
CA THR A 201 -5.80 6.14 -16.33
C THR A 201 -5.44 5.22 -17.49
N LEU A 202 -4.96 3.99 -17.20
CA LEU A 202 -4.68 2.98 -18.21
C LEU A 202 -5.96 2.63 -18.99
N ALA A 203 -7.08 2.37 -18.32
CA ALA A 203 -8.36 2.06 -18.95
C ALA A 203 -8.89 3.23 -19.79
N LEU A 204 -8.78 4.47 -19.30
CA LEU A 204 -9.19 5.65 -20.05
C LEU A 204 -8.33 5.89 -21.28
N PHE A 205 -7.03 5.59 -21.19
CA PHE A 205 -6.09 5.75 -22.29
C PHE A 205 -6.24 4.64 -23.33
N SER A 206 -6.34 3.36 -22.93
CA SER A 206 -6.57 2.23 -23.83
C SER A 206 -7.92 2.35 -24.57
N GLY A 207 -8.96 2.79 -23.87
CA GLY A 207 -10.28 3.04 -24.45
C GLY A 207 -10.39 4.32 -25.29
N GLY A 208 -9.30 5.11 -25.43
CA GLY A 208 -9.27 6.33 -26.25
C GLY A 208 -10.04 7.52 -25.68
N PHE A 209 -10.35 7.51 -24.36
CA PHE A 209 -11.06 8.63 -23.68
C PHE A 209 -10.11 9.79 -23.30
N ILE A 210 -8.81 9.52 -23.22
CA ILE A 210 -7.77 10.53 -23.03
C ILE A 210 -6.67 10.31 -24.07
N ALA A 211 -6.10 11.42 -24.58
CA ALA A 211 -5.10 11.39 -25.64
C ALA A 211 -3.67 11.12 -25.13
N GLU A 212 -3.41 11.47 -23.88
CA GLU A 212 -2.10 11.30 -23.24
C GLU A 212 -2.25 10.54 -21.92
N PHE A 213 -1.21 9.79 -21.54
CA PHE A 213 -1.21 9.05 -20.27
C PHE A 213 -0.93 10.01 -19.10
N GLU A 214 -1.92 10.87 -18.83
CA GLU A 214 -1.91 11.78 -17.68
C GLU A 214 -3.12 11.53 -16.79
N VAL A 215 -2.88 11.50 -15.47
CA VAL A 215 -3.94 11.24 -14.49
C VAL A 215 -4.89 12.44 -14.42
N PRO A 216 -6.15 12.30 -14.87
CA PRO A 216 -7.12 13.40 -14.80
C PRO A 216 -7.41 13.83 -13.36
N THR A 217 -7.68 15.12 -13.15
CA THR A 217 -7.95 15.65 -11.80
C THR A 217 -9.16 14.98 -11.14
N PHE A 218 -10.21 14.64 -11.91
CA PHE A 218 -11.36 13.93 -11.34
C PHE A 218 -11.00 12.53 -10.82
N VAL A 219 -10.08 11.81 -11.49
CA VAL A 219 -9.58 10.50 -11.04
C VAL A 219 -8.84 10.65 -9.72
N LYS A 220 -7.98 11.67 -9.59
CA LYS A 220 -7.28 11.95 -8.33
C LYS A 220 -8.27 12.16 -7.18
N ILE A 221 -9.29 13.00 -7.40
CA ILE A 221 -10.29 13.31 -6.37
C ILE A 221 -11.09 12.06 -6.00
N LEU A 222 -11.52 11.26 -6.97
CA LEU A 222 -12.27 10.04 -6.71
C LEU A 222 -11.45 9.02 -5.91
N CYS A 223 -10.22 8.72 -6.33
CA CYS A 223 -9.33 7.80 -5.64
C CYS A 223 -8.97 8.31 -4.23
N ALA A 224 -8.61 9.59 -4.10
CA ALA A 224 -8.33 10.21 -2.81
C ALA A 224 -9.53 10.10 -1.85
N THR A 225 -10.73 10.32 -2.36
CA THR A 225 -11.98 10.22 -1.58
C THR A 225 -12.26 8.78 -1.18
N ALA A 226 -12.16 7.83 -2.12
CA ALA A 226 -12.39 6.41 -1.85
C ALA A 226 -11.43 5.88 -0.77
N MET A 227 -10.14 6.19 -0.88
CA MET A 227 -9.14 5.83 0.11
C MET A 227 -9.40 6.48 1.47
N ALA A 228 -9.73 7.77 1.52
CA ALA A 228 -10.02 8.48 2.77
C ALA A 228 -11.23 7.89 3.49
N ILE A 229 -12.32 7.59 2.75
CA ILE A 229 -13.51 6.94 3.31
C ILE A 229 -13.17 5.53 3.80
N GLY A 230 -12.40 4.75 3.02
CA GLY A 230 -11.89 3.45 3.43
C GLY A 230 -11.10 3.55 4.74
N THR A 231 -10.15 4.48 4.83
CA THR A 231 -9.37 4.75 6.04
C THR A 231 -10.27 5.09 7.23
N ALA A 232 -11.33 5.88 7.01
CA ALA A 232 -12.27 6.28 8.05
C ALA A 232 -13.05 5.09 8.65
N THR A 233 -13.23 3.99 7.91
CA THR A 233 -13.87 2.76 8.44
C THR A 233 -12.98 1.97 9.40
N GLY A 234 -11.66 2.13 9.31
CA GLY A 234 -10.65 1.54 10.20
C GLY A 234 -10.40 0.05 10.03
N GLY A 235 -9.13 -0.36 10.03
CA GLY A 235 -8.67 -1.74 9.86
C GLY A 235 -8.31 -2.44 11.18
N TRP A 236 -9.23 -2.55 12.14
CA TRP A 236 -8.94 -2.97 13.52
C TRP A 236 -8.22 -4.31 13.66
N ARG A 237 -8.48 -5.27 12.78
CA ARG A 237 -7.82 -6.59 12.82
C ARG A 237 -6.33 -6.49 12.53
N ILE A 238 -5.97 -5.71 11.50
CA ILE A 238 -4.58 -5.49 11.08
C ILE A 238 -3.86 -4.55 12.05
N ILE A 239 -4.55 -3.51 12.57
CA ILE A 239 -4.01 -2.62 13.61
C ILE A 239 -3.49 -3.42 14.81
N ARG A 240 -4.23 -4.44 15.28
CA ARG A 240 -3.80 -5.31 16.38
C ARG A 240 -2.55 -6.13 16.04
N THR A 241 -2.42 -6.56 14.78
CA THR A 241 -1.26 -7.36 14.35
C THR A 241 -0.01 -6.49 14.24
N ILE A 242 -0.08 -5.38 13.51
CA ILE A 242 1.06 -4.47 13.29
C ILE A 242 1.45 -3.76 14.59
N GLY A 243 0.47 -3.25 15.33
CA GLY A 243 0.73 -2.43 16.53
C GLY A 243 1.11 -3.21 17.78
N GLY A 244 0.94 -4.54 17.84
CA GLY A 244 1.15 -5.27 19.08
C GLY A 244 1.78 -6.65 18.96
N LYS A 245 1.70 -7.32 17.80
CA LYS A 245 2.20 -8.70 17.68
C LYS A 245 3.65 -8.80 17.19
N ILE A 246 4.16 -7.79 16.47
CA ILE A 246 5.53 -7.79 15.93
C ILE A 246 6.54 -7.44 17.03
N PHE A 247 6.29 -6.33 17.72
CA PHE A 247 7.16 -5.79 18.76
C PHE A 247 6.32 -4.94 19.71
N LYS A 248 6.63 -4.97 21.03
CA LYS A 248 5.97 -4.11 22.00
C LYS A 248 6.46 -2.67 21.89
N LEU A 249 5.67 -1.83 21.24
CA LEU A 249 6.00 -0.43 20.99
C LEU A 249 5.89 0.43 22.25
N GLU A 250 6.86 1.32 22.40
CA GLU A 250 6.87 2.45 23.34
C GLU A 250 6.79 3.76 22.51
N PRO A 251 6.46 4.92 23.11
CA PRO A 251 6.32 6.17 22.35
C PRO A 251 7.53 6.53 21.47
N ILE A 252 8.76 6.38 21.99
CA ILE A 252 9.98 6.64 21.21
C ILE A 252 10.14 5.66 20.04
N SER A 253 9.86 4.39 20.26
CA SER A 253 9.97 3.38 19.20
C SER A 253 8.84 3.48 18.17
N GLY A 254 7.64 3.88 18.61
CA GLY A 254 6.53 4.19 17.71
C GLY A 254 6.84 5.41 16.82
N PHE A 255 7.36 6.48 17.43
CA PHE A 255 7.84 7.65 16.69
C PHE A 255 8.92 7.28 15.65
N ALA A 256 9.92 6.49 16.07
CA ALA A 256 10.98 6.03 15.18
C ALA A 256 10.46 5.21 13.99
N ALA A 257 9.51 4.29 14.26
CA ALA A 257 8.92 3.47 13.21
C ALA A 257 8.10 4.28 12.22
N ASP A 258 7.25 5.22 12.69
CA ASP A 258 6.47 6.10 11.83
C ASP A 258 7.35 7.03 11.00
N LEU A 259 8.35 7.66 11.63
CA LEU A 259 9.29 8.56 10.96
C LEU A 259 10.06 7.81 9.86
N ASN A 260 10.62 6.65 10.19
CA ASN A 260 11.34 5.82 9.24
C ASN A 260 10.44 5.37 8.08
N SER A 261 9.24 4.90 8.38
CA SER A 261 8.26 4.50 7.36
C SER A 261 7.91 5.65 6.43
N SER A 262 7.68 6.85 7.00
CA SER A 262 7.38 8.05 6.22
C SER A 262 8.51 8.41 5.26
N ILE A 263 9.77 8.35 5.73
CA ILE A 263 10.94 8.65 4.90
C ILE A 263 11.04 7.66 3.74
N VAL A 264 10.87 6.36 4.00
CA VAL A 264 10.98 5.31 2.97
C VAL A 264 9.82 5.40 1.97
N VAL A 265 8.58 5.53 2.44
CA VAL A 265 7.40 5.58 1.56
C VAL A 265 7.39 6.86 0.74
N PHE A 266 7.60 8.01 1.38
CA PHE A 266 7.58 9.30 0.68
C PHE A 266 8.77 9.44 -0.27
N GLY A 267 9.96 8.97 0.14
CA GLY A 267 11.13 8.90 -0.73
C GLY A 267 10.87 8.04 -1.98
N SER A 268 10.21 6.89 -1.81
CA SER A 268 9.81 6.05 -2.94
C SER A 268 8.80 6.74 -3.86
N THR A 269 7.85 7.50 -3.29
CA THR A 269 6.89 8.30 -4.06
C THR A 269 7.59 9.35 -4.93
N LEU A 270 8.60 10.04 -4.39
CA LEU A 270 9.40 11.02 -5.13
C LEU A 270 10.23 10.38 -6.24
N LEU A 271 10.63 9.12 -6.06
CA LEU A 271 11.32 8.32 -7.08
C LEU A 271 10.36 7.62 -8.05
N HIS A 272 9.06 7.87 -7.93
CA HIS A 272 7.98 7.27 -8.72
C HIS A 272 7.92 5.73 -8.60
N LEU A 273 8.40 5.18 -7.49
CA LEU A 273 8.43 3.75 -7.25
C LEU A 273 7.21 3.31 -6.42
N PRO A 274 6.41 2.37 -6.92
CA PRO A 274 5.39 1.74 -6.11
C PRO A 274 6.05 0.85 -5.05
N VAL A 275 5.68 1.07 -3.79
CA VAL A 275 6.13 0.23 -2.67
C VAL A 275 4.94 -0.36 -1.93
N SER A 276 5.21 -1.35 -1.11
CA SER A 276 4.25 -1.86 -0.15
C SER A 276 4.38 -1.12 1.18
N THR A 277 3.44 -0.25 1.47
CA THR A 277 3.41 0.50 2.73
C THR A 277 3.33 -0.44 3.94
N THR A 278 2.57 -1.55 3.84
CA THR A 278 2.50 -2.60 4.86
C THR A 278 3.86 -3.23 5.13
N HIS A 279 4.64 -3.53 4.08
CA HIS A 279 5.98 -4.10 4.21
C HIS A 279 6.97 -3.11 4.82
N VAL A 280 6.89 -1.84 4.40
CA VAL A 280 7.76 -0.77 4.92
C VAL A 280 7.49 -0.53 6.41
N VAL A 281 6.22 -0.39 6.82
CA VAL A 281 5.85 -0.17 8.22
C VAL A 281 6.25 -1.35 9.09
N SER A 282 5.94 -2.57 8.64
CA SER A 282 6.33 -3.78 9.36
C SER A 282 7.84 -3.92 9.46
N GLY A 283 8.57 -3.65 8.38
CA GLY A 283 10.03 -3.61 8.35
C GLY A 283 10.61 -2.56 9.30
N SER A 284 10.04 -1.35 9.33
CA SER A 284 10.43 -0.28 10.25
C SER A 284 10.26 -0.70 11.70
N ILE A 285 9.12 -1.33 12.04
CA ILE A 285 8.86 -1.84 13.41
C ILE A 285 9.87 -2.94 13.78
N MET A 286 10.16 -3.86 12.85
CA MET A 286 11.18 -4.90 13.06
C MET A 286 12.57 -4.30 13.24
N GLY A 287 12.95 -3.31 12.43
CA GLY A 287 14.24 -2.63 12.51
C GLY A 287 14.41 -1.89 13.84
N VAL A 288 13.44 -1.09 14.22
CA VAL A 288 13.40 -0.37 15.51
C VAL A 288 13.44 -1.33 16.69
N GLY A 289 12.68 -2.43 16.63
CA GLY A 289 12.69 -3.48 17.65
C GLY A 289 14.05 -4.17 17.77
N THR A 290 14.68 -4.48 16.63
CA THR A 290 16.01 -5.10 16.55
C THR A 290 17.10 -4.22 17.15
N ALA A 291 17.06 -2.91 16.91
CA ALA A 291 17.98 -1.94 17.50
C ALA A 291 17.88 -1.90 19.03
N LYS A 292 16.68 -2.08 19.59
CA LYS A 292 16.48 -2.18 21.04
C LYS A 292 17.02 -3.51 21.57
N ARG A 293 16.62 -4.62 20.97
CA ARG A 293 17.12 -5.99 21.26
C ARG A 293 16.55 -6.96 20.21
N VAL A 294 17.41 -7.74 19.55
CA VAL A 294 17.01 -8.71 18.52
C VAL A 294 15.87 -9.64 18.97
N ASN A 295 15.99 -10.16 20.20
CA ASN A 295 14.99 -11.07 20.78
C ASN A 295 13.69 -10.38 21.24
N ALA A 296 13.59 -9.05 21.14
CA ALA A 296 12.35 -8.33 21.45
C ALA A 296 11.35 -8.37 20.29
N VAL A 297 11.83 -8.68 19.08
CA VAL A 297 10.98 -8.89 17.91
C VAL A 297 10.45 -10.32 17.91
N HIS A 298 9.15 -10.47 17.70
CA HIS A 298 8.51 -11.78 17.56
C HIS A 298 8.71 -12.34 16.15
N TRP A 299 9.89 -12.91 15.91
CA TRP A 299 10.30 -13.39 14.57
C TRP A 299 9.37 -14.43 13.97
N GLY A 300 8.64 -15.21 14.79
CA GLY A 300 7.60 -16.12 14.30
C GLY A 300 6.48 -15.39 13.56
N VAL A 301 6.03 -14.24 14.10
CA VAL A 301 5.03 -13.39 13.43
C VAL A 301 5.61 -12.78 12.15
N ALA A 302 6.86 -12.31 12.19
CA ALA A 302 7.55 -11.78 11.03
C ALA A 302 7.65 -12.82 9.91
N GLN A 303 7.97 -14.08 10.22
CA GLN A 303 8.02 -15.18 9.24
C GLN A 303 6.66 -15.44 8.58
N GLU A 304 5.57 -15.47 9.37
CA GLU A 304 4.22 -15.63 8.80
C GLU A 304 3.84 -14.47 7.86
N MET A 305 4.23 -13.25 8.21
CA MET A 305 4.04 -12.09 7.33
C MET A 305 4.85 -12.22 6.04
N VAL A 306 6.13 -12.60 6.11
CA VAL A 306 6.98 -12.78 4.92
C VAL A 306 6.43 -13.89 4.00
N LYS A 307 5.92 -15.00 4.57
CA LYS A 307 5.25 -16.04 3.77
C LYS A 307 4.05 -15.48 3.02
N ALA A 308 3.20 -14.69 3.69
CA ALA A 308 2.05 -14.05 3.05
C ALA A 308 2.49 -13.09 1.93
N TRP A 309 3.57 -12.33 2.14
CA TRP A 309 4.11 -11.41 1.15
C TRP A 309 4.58 -12.13 -0.12
N ILE A 310 5.32 -13.24 0.04
CA ILE A 310 5.80 -14.05 -1.10
C ILE A 310 4.63 -14.69 -1.85
N MET A 311 3.63 -15.17 -1.12
CA MET A 311 2.48 -15.88 -1.71
C MET A 311 1.48 -14.93 -2.39
N THR A 312 1.51 -13.63 -2.11
CA THR A 312 0.52 -12.68 -2.63
C THR A 312 0.55 -12.61 -4.16
N ILE A 313 1.72 -12.39 -4.79
CA ILE A 313 1.80 -12.28 -6.26
C ILE A 313 1.33 -13.57 -6.96
N PRO A 314 1.84 -14.78 -6.63
CA PRO A 314 1.38 -16.00 -7.26
C PRO A 314 -0.11 -16.26 -7.10
N LEU A 315 -0.65 -16.08 -5.90
CA LEU A 315 -2.07 -16.37 -5.64
C LEU A 315 -2.98 -15.36 -6.33
N THR A 316 -2.64 -14.09 -6.33
CA THR A 316 -3.43 -13.08 -7.05
C THR A 316 -3.29 -13.21 -8.56
N ALA A 317 -2.16 -13.70 -9.07
CA ALA A 317 -2.04 -14.03 -10.50
C ALA A 317 -2.99 -15.17 -10.90
N VAL A 318 -3.09 -16.21 -10.09
CA VAL A 318 -4.07 -17.28 -10.32
C VAL A 318 -5.50 -16.76 -10.23
N MET A 319 -5.79 -15.89 -9.25
CA MET A 319 -7.13 -15.28 -9.11
C MET A 319 -7.46 -14.36 -10.29
N GLY A 320 -6.51 -13.52 -10.76
CA GLY A 320 -6.69 -12.67 -11.92
C GLY A 320 -6.89 -13.47 -13.21
N ALA A 321 -6.11 -14.53 -13.42
CA ALA A 321 -6.28 -15.44 -14.53
C ALA A 321 -7.65 -16.14 -14.51
N GLY A 322 -8.06 -16.65 -13.33
CA GLY A 322 -9.38 -17.27 -13.17
C GLY A 322 -10.53 -16.29 -13.37
N ALA A 323 -10.40 -15.07 -12.87
CA ALA A 323 -11.39 -14.02 -13.07
C ALA A 323 -11.52 -13.62 -14.54
N TYR A 324 -10.42 -13.67 -15.31
CA TYR A 324 -10.45 -13.34 -16.74
C TYR A 324 -11.40 -14.26 -17.53
N PHE A 325 -11.40 -15.56 -17.27
CA PHE A 325 -12.35 -16.48 -17.91
C PHE A 325 -13.82 -16.12 -17.63
N VAL A 326 -14.09 -15.61 -16.42
CA VAL A 326 -15.45 -15.19 -16.05
C VAL A 326 -15.81 -13.88 -16.75
N THR A 327 -14.89 -12.90 -16.76
CA THR A 327 -15.14 -11.60 -17.40
C THR A 327 -15.28 -11.74 -18.91
N ASP A 328 -14.48 -12.58 -19.54
CA ASP A 328 -14.55 -12.89 -20.96
C ASP A 328 -15.91 -13.50 -21.31
N PHE A 329 -16.35 -14.52 -20.57
CA PHE A 329 -17.66 -15.16 -20.76
C PHE A 329 -18.87 -14.23 -20.53
N VAL A 330 -18.75 -13.28 -19.61
CA VAL A 330 -19.87 -12.37 -19.25
C VAL A 330 -20.00 -11.21 -20.23
N PHE A 331 -18.88 -10.78 -20.82
CA PHE A 331 -18.83 -9.61 -21.70
C PHE A 331 -18.56 -9.95 -23.18
N ASP A 332 -18.62 -11.22 -23.59
CA ASP A 332 -18.76 -11.69 -24.95
C ASP A 332 -20.24 -11.88 -25.32
#